data_d48585aee21ab646573b4bc65b24e1bf
#
_entry.id   d48585aee21ab646573b4bc65b24e1bf
#
_cell.length_a   1.000
_cell.length_b   1.000
_cell.length_c   1.000
_cell.angle_alpha   90.00
_cell.angle_beta   90.00
_cell.angle_gamma   90.00
#
_symmetry.space_group_name_H-M   'P 1'
#
loop_
_entity.id
_entity.type
_entity.pdbx_description
1 polymer ?
#
loop_
_entity_poly.entity_id
_entity_poly.type
_entity_poly.pdbx_seq_one_letter_code
_entity_poly.pdbx_strand_id
1 'polypeptide(L)'
;MRMQHQDKDDSLQSRVSEQIYKLQSQYLAGVPSARGALAELRKAVDEEPGINPHVWFMTMEAVPERWTGTSDKPNYSELAAFTALTLYAVHQRGKNTPMHVPGIPFAKATGQLVRQRTASMKRRFDAVLTATTFDAQRYHLRSLVGLLSTDGIGFDYGRFANDLVHLQRTDSRPGIQREWGRQFYQSYAFTPKNESK
;
A
#
# COMPACT_ATOMS: atom_id res chain seq x y z
N MET A 1 -21.75 -7.69 -24.60
CA MET A 1 -21.93 -6.77 -23.46
C MET A 1 -21.49 -7.35 -22.10
N ARG A 2 -20.93 -8.58 -22.03
CA ARG A 2 -20.39 -9.21 -20.80
C ARG A 2 -18.89 -8.99 -20.53
N MET A 3 -18.11 -8.53 -21.52
CA MET A 3 -16.64 -8.40 -21.38
C MET A 3 -16.18 -7.19 -20.56
N GLN A 4 -16.96 -6.12 -20.46
CA GLN A 4 -16.53 -4.89 -19.74
C GLN A 4 -16.67 -4.99 -18.20
N HIS A 5 -17.54 -5.88 -17.68
CA HIS A 5 -17.71 -6.07 -16.23
C HIS A 5 -16.62 -6.97 -15.63
N GLN A 6 -16.13 -7.96 -16.40
CA GLN A 6 -15.11 -8.92 -15.96
C GLN A 6 -13.71 -8.26 -15.86
N ASP A 7 -13.42 -7.27 -16.73
CA ASP A 7 -12.15 -6.52 -16.72
C ASP A 7 -12.01 -5.59 -15.50
N LYS A 8 -13.11 -5.12 -14.91
CA LYS A 8 -13.06 -4.23 -13.74
C LYS A 8 -12.76 -5.00 -12.45
N ASP A 9 -13.24 -6.25 -12.36
CA ASP A 9 -13.03 -7.13 -11.21
C ASP A 9 -11.64 -7.79 -11.20
N ASP A 10 -10.93 -7.84 -12.34
CA ASP A 10 -9.61 -8.45 -12.50
C ASP A 10 -8.48 -7.40 -12.65
N SER A 11 -8.55 -6.32 -11.92
CA SER A 11 -7.47 -5.31 -11.83
C SER A 11 -6.52 -5.64 -10.67
N LEU A 12 -5.27 -5.14 -10.75
CA LEU A 12 -4.30 -5.26 -9.65
C LEU A 12 -4.89 -4.70 -8.34
N GLN A 13 -5.58 -3.56 -8.44
CA GLN A 13 -6.25 -2.94 -7.30
C GLN A 13 -7.24 -3.89 -6.64
N SER A 14 -8.12 -4.54 -7.43
CA SER A 14 -9.13 -5.46 -6.92
C SER A 14 -8.50 -6.71 -6.31
N ARG A 15 -7.53 -7.32 -7.00
CA ARG A 15 -6.85 -8.54 -6.54
C ARG A 15 -6.07 -8.31 -5.24
N VAL A 16 -5.29 -7.22 -5.16
CA VAL A 16 -4.57 -6.86 -3.92
C VAL A 16 -5.54 -6.55 -2.79
N SER A 17 -6.64 -5.82 -3.06
CA SER A 17 -7.67 -5.54 -2.05
C SER A 17 -8.30 -6.83 -1.53
N GLU A 18 -8.66 -7.76 -2.39
CA GLU A 18 -9.28 -9.04 -2.04
C GLU A 18 -8.33 -9.89 -1.18
N GLN A 19 -7.07 -10.03 -1.61
CA GLN A 19 -6.06 -10.81 -0.88
C GLN A 19 -5.81 -10.21 0.52
N ILE A 20 -5.67 -8.89 0.61
CA ILE A 20 -5.45 -8.22 1.90
C ILE A 20 -6.69 -8.29 2.77
N TYR A 21 -7.89 -8.11 2.22
CA TYR A 21 -9.14 -8.21 2.97
C TYR A 21 -9.30 -9.61 3.59
N LYS A 22 -8.99 -10.67 2.83
CA LYS A 22 -9.00 -12.05 3.32
C LYS A 22 -8.02 -12.24 4.48
N LEU A 23 -6.77 -11.79 4.32
CA LEU A 23 -5.76 -11.86 5.38
C LEU A 23 -6.17 -11.06 6.62
N GLN A 24 -6.70 -9.84 6.42
CA GLN A 24 -7.14 -8.94 7.48
C GLN A 24 -8.27 -9.54 8.30
N SER A 25 -9.33 -10.02 7.63
CA SER A 25 -10.49 -10.59 8.31
C SER A 25 -10.11 -11.83 9.14
N GLN A 26 -9.30 -12.72 8.58
CA GLN A 26 -8.80 -13.90 9.29
C GLN A 26 -7.85 -13.54 10.45
N TYR A 27 -6.98 -12.55 10.26
CA TYR A 27 -6.08 -12.08 11.32
C TYR A 27 -6.85 -11.49 12.50
N LEU A 28 -7.83 -10.63 12.22
CA LEU A 28 -8.67 -10.00 13.26
C LEU A 28 -9.58 -11.03 13.96
N ALA A 29 -9.98 -12.09 13.25
CA ALA A 29 -10.68 -13.24 13.85
C ALA A 29 -9.76 -14.19 14.65
N GLY A 30 -8.45 -13.91 14.70
CA GLY A 30 -7.49 -14.69 15.48
C GLY A 30 -7.00 -15.99 14.81
N VAL A 31 -7.26 -16.19 13.52
CA VAL A 31 -6.88 -17.40 12.77
C VAL A 31 -5.34 -17.57 12.75
N PRO A 32 -4.79 -18.69 13.24
CA PRO A 32 -3.33 -18.87 13.34
C PRO A 32 -2.61 -18.82 12.00
N SER A 33 -3.18 -19.40 10.93
CA SER A 33 -2.57 -19.39 9.58
C SER A 33 -2.41 -17.97 9.03
N ALA A 34 -3.37 -17.08 9.26
CA ALA A 34 -3.27 -15.67 8.85
C ALA A 34 -2.18 -14.92 9.63
N ARG A 35 -2.00 -15.23 10.93
CA ARG A 35 -0.88 -14.70 11.73
C ARG A 35 0.45 -15.16 11.17
N GLY A 36 0.57 -16.42 10.79
CA GLY A 36 1.75 -17.01 10.14
C GLY A 36 2.06 -16.31 8.81
N ALA A 37 1.07 -16.20 7.93
CA ALA A 37 1.21 -15.54 6.62
C ALA A 37 1.66 -14.08 6.76
N LEU A 38 1.05 -13.31 7.66
CA LEU A 38 1.48 -11.92 7.93
C LEU A 38 2.88 -11.86 8.56
N ALA A 39 3.30 -12.86 9.33
CA ALA A 39 4.66 -12.91 9.86
C ALA A 39 5.69 -13.11 8.74
N GLU A 40 5.42 -14.01 7.78
CA GLU A 40 6.29 -14.24 6.61
C GLU A 40 6.35 -13.00 5.69
N LEU A 41 5.21 -12.41 5.35
CA LEU A 41 5.16 -11.16 4.58
C LEU A 41 5.96 -10.03 5.25
N ARG A 42 5.88 -9.91 6.57
CA ARG A 42 6.60 -8.88 7.31
C ARG A 42 8.11 -9.10 7.31
N LYS A 43 8.58 -10.35 7.38
CA LYS A 43 10.01 -10.66 7.26
C LYS A 43 10.55 -10.28 5.89
N ALA A 44 9.76 -10.54 4.85
CA ALA A 44 10.15 -10.32 3.47
C ALA A 44 10.15 -8.83 3.03
N VAL A 45 9.77 -7.88 3.88
CA VAL A 45 9.64 -6.46 3.50
C VAL A 45 10.94 -5.83 2.95
N ASP A 46 12.09 -6.32 3.39
CA ASP A 46 13.42 -5.87 2.94
C ASP A 46 14.10 -6.87 1.98
N GLU A 47 13.44 -8.00 1.69
CA GLU A 47 13.96 -9.02 0.79
C GLU A 47 13.67 -8.65 -0.68
N GLU A 48 14.44 -9.28 -1.57
CA GLU A 48 14.09 -9.26 -2.99
C GLU A 48 12.88 -10.17 -3.25
N PRO A 49 11.93 -9.74 -4.11
CA PRO A 49 10.81 -10.57 -4.50
C PRO A 49 11.28 -11.91 -5.10
N GLY A 50 10.65 -13.00 -4.67
CA GLY A 50 10.95 -14.35 -5.15
C GLY A 50 11.92 -15.15 -4.26
N ILE A 51 12.67 -14.52 -3.35
CA ILE A 51 13.57 -15.25 -2.42
C ILE A 51 12.78 -16.19 -1.49
N ASN A 52 11.65 -15.72 -0.96
CA ASN A 52 10.76 -16.54 -0.16
C ASN A 52 9.63 -17.08 -1.03
N PRO A 53 9.60 -18.40 -1.36
CA PRO A 53 8.60 -18.97 -2.27
C PRO A 53 7.15 -18.81 -1.77
N HIS A 54 6.92 -18.90 -0.46
CA HIS A 54 5.59 -18.75 0.11
C HIS A 54 5.07 -17.31 -0.04
N VAL A 55 5.92 -16.30 0.23
CA VAL A 55 5.60 -14.89 0.01
C VAL A 55 5.39 -14.59 -1.47
N TRP A 56 6.24 -15.20 -2.34
CA TRP A 56 6.10 -15.05 -3.77
C TRP A 56 4.79 -15.63 -4.29
N PHE A 57 4.39 -16.80 -3.80
CA PHE A 57 3.10 -17.40 -4.14
C PHE A 57 1.94 -16.46 -3.77
N MET A 58 1.91 -15.94 -2.53
CA MET A 58 0.90 -14.96 -2.11
C MET A 58 0.90 -13.70 -2.98
N THR A 59 2.07 -13.26 -3.43
CA THR A 59 2.20 -12.12 -4.35
C THR A 59 1.57 -12.43 -5.70
N MET A 60 1.83 -13.61 -6.26
CA MET A 60 1.29 -14.03 -7.55
C MET A 60 -0.24 -14.21 -7.53
N GLU A 61 -0.81 -14.67 -6.40
CA GLU A 61 -2.27 -14.70 -6.22
C GLU A 61 -2.92 -13.30 -6.29
N ALA A 62 -2.17 -12.26 -5.91
CA ALA A 62 -2.64 -10.87 -5.94
C ALA A 62 -2.41 -10.16 -7.29
N VAL A 63 -1.73 -10.81 -8.25
CA VAL A 63 -1.48 -10.26 -9.58
C VAL A 63 -2.40 -10.93 -10.60
N PRO A 64 -3.15 -10.17 -11.43
CA PRO A 64 -3.90 -10.76 -12.53
C PRO A 64 -3.00 -11.55 -13.47
N GLU A 65 -3.44 -12.74 -13.94
CA GLU A 65 -2.63 -13.62 -14.79
C GLU A 65 -2.05 -12.91 -16.01
N ARG A 66 -2.85 -12.06 -16.65
CA ARG A 66 -2.43 -11.26 -17.82
C ARG A 66 -1.33 -10.22 -17.52
N TRP A 67 -1.04 -9.95 -16.25
CA TRP A 67 -0.04 -8.99 -15.80
C TRP A 67 1.16 -9.65 -15.14
N THR A 68 1.22 -10.97 -15.15
CA THR A 68 2.40 -11.71 -14.69
C THR A 68 3.54 -11.56 -15.67
N GLY A 69 4.76 -11.43 -15.15
CA GLY A 69 5.97 -11.32 -15.96
C GLY A 69 6.42 -12.67 -16.53
N THR A 70 7.26 -12.60 -17.55
CA THR A 70 7.90 -13.77 -18.17
C THR A 70 9.43 -13.72 -18.10
N SER A 71 9.98 -12.70 -17.45
CA SER A 71 11.44 -12.52 -17.29
C SER A 71 11.90 -12.96 -15.90
N ASP A 72 13.23 -13.05 -15.73
CA ASP A 72 13.86 -13.40 -14.44
C ASP A 72 13.69 -12.31 -13.38
N LYS A 73 13.25 -11.11 -13.77
CA LYS A 73 13.03 -9.99 -12.85
C LYS A 73 11.54 -9.71 -12.69
N PRO A 74 11.08 -9.39 -11.48
CA PRO A 74 9.71 -8.96 -11.27
C PRO A 74 9.36 -7.76 -12.12
N ASN A 75 8.19 -7.78 -12.73
CA ASN A 75 7.66 -6.62 -13.44
C ASN A 75 7.05 -5.59 -12.46
N TYR A 76 6.57 -4.46 -12.98
CA TYR A 76 6.02 -3.38 -12.16
C TYR A 76 4.80 -3.80 -11.34
N SER A 77 3.94 -4.68 -11.86
CA SER A 77 2.75 -5.16 -11.15
C SER A 77 3.11 -6.13 -10.03
N GLU A 78 4.02 -7.05 -10.28
CA GLU A 78 4.53 -8.01 -9.30
C GLU A 78 5.24 -7.29 -8.16
N LEU A 79 6.11 -6.33 -8.48
CA LEU A 79 6.85 -5.55 -7.49
C LEU A 79 5.92 -4.63 -6.68
N ALA A 80 4.87 -4.09 -7.29
CA ALA A 80 3.84 -3.30 -6.62
C ALA A 80 3.00 -4.16 -5.66
N ALA A 81 2.55 -5.35 -6.10
CA ALA A 81 1.81 -6.29 -5.26
C ALA A 81 2.64 -6.77 -4.06
N PHE A 82 3.88 -7.21 -4.30
CA PHE A 82 4.83 -7.60 -3.24
C PHE A 82 5.02 -6.48 -2.21
N THR A 83 5.25 -5.25 -2.68
CA THR A 83 5.44 -4.08 -1.81
C THR A 83 4.18 -3.78 -1.00
N ALA A 84 3.00 -3.82 -1.62
CA ALA A 84 1.74 -3.56 -0.94
C ALA A 84 1.45 -4.61 0.15
N LEU A 85 1.62 -5.91 -0.17
CA LEU A 85 1.39 -7.01 0.77
C LEU A 85 2.36 -6.99 1.96
N THR A 86 3.65 -6.78 1.70
CA THR A 86 4.68 -6.75 2.76
C THR A 86 4.52 -5.53 3.66
N LEU A 87 4.21 -4.35 3.09
CA LEU A 87 3.92 -3.14 3.88
C LEU A 87 2.61 -3.25 4.65
N TYR A 88 1.58 -3.90 4.08
CA TYR A 88 0.35 -4.19 4.83
C TYR A 88 0.64 -5.05 6.07
N ALA A 89 1.47 -6.08 5.94
CA ALA A 89 1.84 -6.94 7.06
C ALA A 89 2.60 -6.18 8.17
N VAL A 90 3.42 -5.18 7.81
CA VAL A 90 4.04 -4.25 8.76
C VAL A 90 2.97 -3.39 9.44
N HIS A 91 2.02 -2.87 8.66
CA HIS A 91 0.97 -1.96 9.14
C HIS A 91 -0.01 -2.64 10.11
N GLN A 92 -0.45 -3.86 9.80
CA GLN A 92 -1.43 -4.61 10.60
C GLN A 92 -0.84 -5.22 11.88
N ARG A 93 0.49 -5.25 12.02
CA ARG A 93 1.15 -5.87 13.19
C ARG A 93 0.64 -5.31 14.50
N GLY A 94 0.10 -6.20 15.35
CA GLY A 94 -0.38 -5.86 16.70
C GLY A 94 -1.61 -4.96 16.73
N LYS A 95 -2.31 -4.81 15.61
CA LYS A 95 -3.55 -4.01 15.54
C LYS A 95 -4.78 -4.90 15.63
N ASN A 96 -5.75 -4.46 16.43
CA ASN A 96 -7.07 -5.08 16.56
C ASN A 96 -8.12 -4.40 15.66
N THR A 97 -7.71 -3.40 14.90
CA THR A 97 -8.53 -2.68 13.91
C THR A 97 -7.96 -2.87 12.52
N PRO A 98 -8.80 -2.79 11.46
CA PRO A 98 -8.33 -2.93 10.09
C PRO A 98 -7.41 -1.79 9.69
N MET A 99 -6.25 -2.13 9.10
CA MET A 99 -5.33 -1.15 8.52
C MET A 99 -5.51 -1.01 6.99
N HIS A 100 -6.15 -1.98 6.32
CA HIS A 100 -6.68 -1.79 4.99
C HIS A 100 -8.09 -1.21 5.10
N VAL A 101 -8.25 0.03 4.65
CA VAL A 101 -9.50 0.80 4.67
C VAL A 101 -9.80 1.26 3.24
N PRO A 102 -10.71 0.57 2.54
CA PRO A 102 -11.08 0.92 1.17
C PRO A 102 -11.48 2.39 1.03
N GLY A 103 -11.08 3.01 -0.07
CA GLY A 103 -11.44 4.38 -0.40
C GLY A 103 -10.61 5.47 0.29
N ILE A 104 -9.72 5.15 1.23
CA ILE A 104 -8.81 6.12 1.85
C ILE A 104 -7.45 6.10 1.13
N PRO A 105 -7.09 7.12 0.33
CA PRO A 105 -5.80 7.15 -0.35
C PRO A 105 -4.63 7.23 0.63
N PHE A 106 -3.49 6.59 0.31
CA PHE A 106 -2.27 6.63 1.10
C PHE A 106 -1.81 8.05 1.44
N ALA A 107 -1.79 8.94 0.43
CA ALA A 107 -1.35 10.32 0.62
C ALA A 107 -2.30 11.13 1.52
N LYS A 108 -3.62 10.83 1.48
CA LYS A 108 -4.59 11.42 2.40
C LYS A 108 -4.36 10.96 3.85
N ALA A 109 -4.12 9.67 4.06
CA ALA A 109 -3.77 9.11 5.37
C ALA A 109 -2.47 9.73 5.91
N THR A 110 -1.46 9.90 5.04
CA THR A 110 -0.19 10.56 5.41
C THR A 110 -0.38 12.04 5.76
N GLY A 111 -1.23 12.77 5.03
CA GLY A 111 -1.59 14.17 5.37
C GLY A 111 -2.24 14.27 6.75
N GLN A 112 -3.14 13.34 7.10
CA GLN A 112 -3.73 13.24 8.44
C GLN A 112 -2.67 12.97 9.51
N LEU A 113 -1.73 12.04 9.28
CA LEU A 113 -0.62 11.74 10.18
C LEU A 113 0.20 12.99 10.49
N VAL A 114 0.61 13.74 9.44
CA VAL A 114 1.43 14.95 9.58
C VAL A 114 0.68 16.04 10.34
N ARG A 115 -0.61 16.20 10.09
CA ARG A 115 -1.45 17.18 10.81
C ARG A 115 -1.54 16.87 12.32
N GLN A 116 -1.63 15.59 12.67
CA GLN A 116 -1.74 15.14 14.08
C GLN A 116 -0.42 15.21 14.83
N ARG A 117 0.72 15.21 14.14
CA ARG A 117 2.04 15.19 14.74
C ARG A 117 2.77 16.52 14.56
N THR A 118 3.75 16.57 13.66
CA THR A 118 4.58 17.77 13.42
C THR A 118 4.85 17.94 11.93
N ALA A 119 5.00 19.21 11.52
CA ALA A 119 5.34 19.53 10.13
C ALA A 119 6.66 18.90 9.64
N SER A 120 7.58 18.55 10.56
CA SER A 120 8.83 17.87 10.21
C SER A 120 8.59 16.48 9.59
N MET A 121 7.45 15.84 9.88
CA MET A 121 7.06 14.57 9.28
C MET A 121 6.76 14.69 7.78
N LYS A 122 6.39 15.89 7.29
CA LYS A 122 6.20 16.14 5.84
C LYS A 122 7.44 15.78 5.03
N ARG A 123 8.64 16.02 5.56
CA ARG A 123 9.90 15.67 4.86
C ARG A 123 9.99 14.18 4.51
N ARG A 124 9.37 13.29 5.30
CA ARG A 124 9.33 11.85 5.00
C ARG A 124 8.43 11.54 3.81
N PHE A 125 7.30 12.24 3.70
CA PHE A 125 6.46 12.14 2.52
C PHE A 125 7.13 12.72 1.28
N ASP A 126 7.78 13.89 1.41
CA ASP A 126 8.54 14.50 0.33
C ASP A 126 9.66 13.56 -0.17
N ALA A 127 10.33 12.83 0.75
CA ALA A 127 11.36 11.87 0.39
C ALA A 127 10.82 10.69 -0.47
N VAL A 128 9.58 10.24 -0.25
CA VAL A 128 8.95 9.26 -1.15
C VAL A 128 8.77 9.83 -2.55
N LEU A 129 8.29 11.08 -2.64
CA LEU A 129 8.01 11.71 -3.95
C LEU A 129 9.28 12.03 -4.73
N THR A 130 10.38 12.36 -4.03
CA THR A 130 11.65 12.77 -4.65
C THR A 130 12.66 11.65 -4.84
N ALA A 131 12.41 10.47 -4.27
CA ALA A 131 13.29 9.32 -4.43
C ALA A 131 13.46 8.94 -5.92
N THR A 132 14.70 8.73 -6.35
CA THR A 132 15.03 8.49 -7.76
C THR A 132 14.85 7.04 -8.18
N THR A 133 14.95 6.10 -7.22
CA THR A 133 14.77 4.65 -7.46
C THR A 133 13.56 4.13 -6.69
N PHE A 134 12.98 3.02 -7.18
CA PHE A 134 11.85 2.40 -6.49
C PHE A 134 12.27 1.78 -5.15
N ASP A 135 13.49 1.27 -5.03
CA ASP A 135 13.99 0.75 -3.75
C ASP A 135 14.12 1.85 -2.68
N ALA A 136 14.62 3.02 -3.07
CA ALA A 136 14.63 4.17 -2.17
C ALA A 136 13.19 4.60 -1.78
N GLN A 137 12.23 4.54 -2.73
CA GLN A 137 10.82 4.78 -2.42
C GLN A 137 10.27 3.75 -1.43
N ARG A 138 10.54 2.45 -1.63
CA ARG A 138 10.12 1.37 -0.70
C ARG A 138 10.64 1.61 0.72
N TYR A 139 11.90 2.01 0.85
CA TYR A 139 12.48 2.37 2.15
C TYR A 139 11.72 3.50 2.85
N HIS A 140 11.46 4.60 2.14
CA HIS A 140 10.71 5.73 2.70
C HIS A 140 9.24 5.39 2.97
N LEU A 141 8.59 4.63 2.10
CA LEU A 141 7.23 4.13 2.28
C LEU A 141 7.11 3.27 3.55
N ARG A 142 8.07 2.35 3.77
CA ARG A 142 8.12 1.56 5.00
C ARG A 142 8.17 2.42 6.26
N SER A 143 9.00 3.46 6.25
CA SER A 143 9.09 4.41 7.36
C SER A 143 7.75 5.09 7.65
N LEU A 144 7.04 5.56 6.60
CA LEU A 144 5.73 6.20 6.74
C LEU A 144 4.65 5.21 7.20
N VAL A 145 4.62 4.00 6.64
CA VAL A 145 3.67 2.96 7.05
C VAL A 145 3.87 2.58 8.52
N GLY A 146 5.11 2.52 9.00
CA GLY A 146 5.40 2.32 10.42
C GLY A 146 4.81 3.41 11.33
N LEU A 147 4.85 4.67 10.89
CA LEU A 147 4.25 5.79 11.61
C LEU A 147 2.72 5.75 11.56
N LEU A 148 2.13 5.45 10.38
CA LEU A 148 0.69 5.25 10.23
C LEU A 148 0.20 4.10 11.12
N SER A 149 0.98 3.01 11.20
CA SER A 149 0.70 1.91 12.12
C SER A 149 0.68 2.38 13.57
N THR A 150 1.66 3.16 14.01
CA THR A 150 1.71 3.68 15.38
C THR A 150 0.43 4.45 15.73
N ASP A 151 -0.07 5.28 14.84
CA ASP A 151 -1.24 6.12 15.05
C ASP A 151 -2.57 5.43 14.68
N GLY A 152 -2.53 4.19 14.17
CA GLY A 152 -3.73 3.44 13.80
C GLY A 152 -4.48 4.04 12.60
N ILE A 153 -3.77 4.70 11.69
CA ILE A 153 -4.35 5.35 10.51
C ILE A 153 -4.27 4.40 9.31
N GLY A 154 -5.40 3.76 8.97
CA GLY A 154 -5.50 2.86 7.82
C GLY A 154 -5.65 3.57 6.48
N PHE A 155 -5.37 2.85 5.38
CA PHE A 155 -5.56 3.34 4.01
C PHE A 155 -5.85 2.19 3.03
N ASP A 156 -6.21 2.53 1.79
CA ASP A 156 -6.56 1.58 0.72
C ASP A 156 -5.32 1.00 0.05
N TYR A 157 -4.99 -0.23 0.39
CA TYR A 157 -3.82 -0.94 -0.15
C TYR A 157 -3.98 -1.39 -1.60
N GLY A 158 -5.20 -1.65 -2.07
CA GLY A 158 -5.41 -1.97 -3.48
C GLY A 158 -5.14 -0.77 -4.37
N ARG A 159 -5.71 0.40 -4.02
CA ARG A 159 -5.38 1.65 -4.69
C ARG A 159 -3.89 1.97 -4.61
N PHE A 160 -3.29 1.77 -3.45
CA PHE A 160 -1.87 1.98 -3.22
C PHE A 160 -1.01 1.10 -4.15
N ALA A 161 -1.35 -0.19 -4.32
CA ALA A 161 -0.64 -1.07 -5.25
C ALA A 161 -0.71 -0.54 -6.69
N ASN A 162 -1.89 -0.08 -7.13
CA ASN A 162 -2.03 0.54 -8.45
C ASN A 162 -1.17 1.81 -8.59
N ASP A 163 -1.17 2.68 -7.58
CA ASP A 163 -0.33 3.88 -7.56
C ASP A 163 1.17 3.52 -7.64
N LEU A 164 1.60 2.43 -6.98
CA LEU A 164 2.99 1.94 -7.02
C LEU A 164 3.40 1.48 -8.43
N VAL A 165 2.51 0.89 -9.22
CA VAL A 165 2.80 0.57 -10.64
C VAL A 165 3.16 1.84 -11.40
N HIS A 166 2.36 2.87 -11.25
CA HIS A 166 2.56 4.15 -11.94
C HIS A 166 3.79 4.91 -11.42
N LEU A 167 4.12 4.80 -10.14
CA LEU A 167 5.32 5.42 -9.57
C LEU A 167 6.64 4.82 -10.12
N GLN A 168 6.62 3.57 -10.55
CA GLN A 168 7.78 2.92 -11.16
C GLN A 168 8.03 3.35 -12.61
N ARG A 169 7.03 3.91 -13.27
CA ARG A 169 7.06 4.28 -14.70
C ARG A 169 7.37 5.76 -14.87
N THR A 170 8.33 6.07 -15.71
CA THR A 170 8.76 7.47 -15.95
C THR A 170 7.68 8.34 -16.61
N ASP A 171 6.81 7.73 -17.43
CA ASP A 171 5.72 8.41 -18.14
C ASP A 171 4.53 8.79 -17.24
N SER A 172 4.19 7.96 -16.26
CA SER A 172 3.03 8.15 -15.38
C SER A 172 3.37 8.66 -13.98
N ARG A 173 4.61 8.50 -13.53
CA ARG A 173 5.11 8.97 -12.22
C ARG A 173 4.73 10.42 -11.89
N PRO A 174 4.93 11.42 -12.78
CA PRO A 174 4.56 12.80 -12.47
C PRO A 174 3.07 12.99 -12.21
N GLY A 175 2.22 12.17 -12.81
CA GLY A 175 0.77 12.15 -12.57
C GLY A 175 0.45 11.77 -11.12
N ILE A 176 1.01 10.65 -10.65
CA ILE A 176 0.81 10.18 -9.27
C ILE A 176 1.42 11.14 -8.26
N GLN A 177 2.60 11.69 -8.52
CA GLN A 177 3.22 12.68 -7.62
C GLN A 177 2.32 13.91 -7.42
N ARG A 178 1.70 14.43 -8.50
CA ARG A 178 0.74 15.53 -8.41
C ARG A 178 -0.54 15.13 -7.67
N GLU A 179 -1.06 13.93 -7.93
CA GLU A 179 -2.26 13.42 -7.28
C GLU A 179 -2.03 13.25 -5.77
N TRP A 180 -0.94 12.59 -5.38
CA TRP A 180 -0.57 12.44 -3.97
C TRP A 180 -0.33 13.77 -3.28
N GLY A 181 0.31 14.73 -3.95
CA GLY A 181 0.47 16.08 -3.42
C GLY A 181 -0.85 16.77 -3.11
N ARG A 182 -1.86 16.66 -4.00
CA ARG A 182 -3.21 17.21 -3.78
C ARG A 182 -3.94 16.52 -2.62
N GLN A 183 -3.93 15.19 -2.58
CA GLN A 183 -4.57 14.39 -1.53
C GLN A 183 -3.96 14.66 -0.15
N PHE A 184 -2.63 14.75 -0.09
CA PHE A 184 -1.90 15.10 1.11
C PHE A 184 -2.30 16.49 1.60
N TYR A 185 -2.25 17.50 0.72
CA TYR A 185 -2.58 18.88 1.08
C TYR A 185 -4.02 19.03 1.56
N GLN A 186 -4.98 18.40 0.89
CA GLN A 186 -6.39 18.42 1.31
C GLN A 186 -6.58 17.90 2.72
N SER A 187 -5.88 16.85 3.10
CA SER A 187 -5.98 16.25 4.43
C SER A 187 -5.14 16.99 5.49
N TYR A 188 -3.99 17.50 5.09
CA TYR A 188 -3.10 18.28 5.96
C TYR A 188 -3.70 19.64 6.32
N ALA A 189 -4.28 20.37 5.33
CA ALA A 189 -4.84 21.70 5.49
C ALA A 189 -6.27 21.71 6.08
N PHE A 190 -6.91 20.53 6.20
CA PHE A 190 -8.25 20.44 6.74
C PHE A 190 -8.28 20.83 8.23
N THR A 191 -8.77 22.02 8.53
CA THR A 191 -9.15 22.43 9.89
C THR A 191 -10.62 22.06 10.07
N PRO A 192 -11.00 21.19 11.03
CA PRO A 192 -12.41 21.01 11.35
C PRO A 192 -13.00 22.40 11.69
N LYS A 193 -14.03 22.83 10.98
CA LYS A 193 -14.83 23.96 11.43
C LYS A 193 -15.37 23.54 12.80
N ASN A 194 -14.90 24.18 13.87
CA ASN A 194 -15.57 24.12 15.15
C ASN A 194 -17.01 24.59 14.88
N GLU A 195 -17.97 23.68 14.95
CA GLU A 195 -19.36 24.03 15.15
C GLU A 195 -19.42 24.63 16.57
N SER A 196 -19.22 25.95 16.62
CA SER A 196 -19.52 26.73 17.81
C SER A 196 -21.02 26.63 18.03
N LYS A 197 -21.41 25.90 19.06
CA LYS A 197 -22.74 26.03 19.65
C LYS A 197 -22.86 27.38 20.40
#